data_f3aec985c7e808adf2dbefc3ff723dd2
#
_entry.id   f3aec985c7e808adf2dbefc3ff723dd2
#
_cell.length_a   1.000
_cell.length_b   1.000
_cell.length_c   1.000
_cell.angle_alpha   90.00
_cell.angle_beta   90.00
_cell.angle_gamma   90.00
#
_symmetry.space_group_name_H-M   'P 1'
#
loop_
_entity.id
_entity.type
_entity.pdbx_description
1 polymer ?
#
loop_
_entity_poly.entity_id
_entity_poly.type
_entity_poly.pdbx_seq_one_letter_code
_entity_poly.pdbx_strand_id
1 'polypeptide(L)'
;MGYGHGRKWEDGDVEREIMNMVNALKLDRFPTKEEMIEFYGNRSLASKVSHSGGSKYYASILNLKLKDCESEFGGFYEDYTIDNIREHTGLSSVQMDVKYPYDILTDGNIKVDVKSSKKLYKQAQAMPYFTFNLEKKNPTCDIFVFYCLNDELFIDKTIIVPSCLLAGKTQVGMGGLSKWDAYIDRWDYFKMYSDFYKNVKSTEIIIPKRRSKPE
;
A
#
# COMPACT_ATOMS: atom_id res chain seq x y z
N MET A 1 -15.48 14.00 -28.86
CA MET A 1 -14.93 15.36 -28.70
C MET A 1 -14.71 15.61 -27.22
N GLY A 2 -13.46 15.67 -26.75
CA GLY A 2 -13.15 15.93 -25.35
C GLY A 2 -13.44 17.38 -24.95
N TYR A 3 -13.73 17.62 -23.71
CA TYR A 3 -13.90 18.96 -23.15
C TYR A 3 -12.58 19.73 -23.28
N GLY A 4 -12.51 20.64 -24.27
CA GLY A 4 -11.38 21.55 -24.43
C GLY A 4 -11.40 22.68 -23.38
N HIS A 5 -10.30 23.41 -23.29
CA HIS A 5 -10.18 24.61 -22.44
C HIS A 5 -11.39 25.55 -22.60
N GLY A 6 -12.14 25.78 -21.52
CA GLY A 6 -13.22 26.77 -21.45
C GLY A 6 -14.65 26.23 -21.29
N ARG A 7 -14.90 24.92 -21.43
CA ARG A 7 -16.23 24.38 -21.14
C ARG A 7 -16.37 24.05 -19.66
N LYS A 8 -17.42 24.60 -19.02
CA LYS A 8 -17.74 24.23 -17.64
C LYS A 8 -18.38 22.83 -17.61
N TRP A 9 -18.00 22.06 -16.60
CA TRP A 9 -18.64 20.77 -16.30
C TRP A 9 -19.97 21.03 -15.59
N GLU A 10 -21.05 20.47 -16.11
CA GLU A 10 -22.37 20.47 -15.49
C GLU A 10 -22.61 19.16 -14.72
N ASP A 11 -23.64 19.11 -13.90
CA ASP A 11 -24.01 17.91 -13.15
C ASP A 11 -24.36 16.76 -14.13
N GLY A 12 -23.81 15.59 -13.88
CA GLY A 12 -23.99 14.41 -14.73
C GLY A 12 -23.07 14.35 -15.98
N ASP A 13 -22.31 15.39 -16.27
CA ASP A 13 -21.40 15.38 -17.42
C ASP A 13 -20.29 14.33 -17.29
N VAL A 14 -19.74 14.21 -16.07
CA VAL A 14 -18.63 13.25 -15.80
C VAL A 14 -19.12 11.82 -15.99
N GLU A 15 -20.25 11.49 -15.43
CA GLU A 15 -20.90 10.18 -15.54
C GLU A 15 -21.19 9.83 -17.00
N ARG A 16 -21.75 10.78 -17.73
CA ARG A 16 -22.06 10.59 -19.17
C ARG A 16 -20.80 10.35 -19.99
N GLU A 17 -19.73 11.12 -19.77
CA GLU A 17 -18.50 10.95 -20.53
C GLU A 17 -17.78 9.64 -20.17
N ILE A 18 -17.84 9.22 -18.91
CA ILE A 18 -17.31 7.90 -18.49
C ILE A 18 -18.08 6.79 -19.22
N MET A 19 -19.43 6.83 -19.21
CA MET A 19 -20.25 5.81 -19.88
C MET A 19 -20.07 5.81 -21.41
N ASN A 20 -19.91 6.98 -22.01
CA ASN A 20 -19.58 7.09 -23.45
C ASN A 20 -18.28 6.35 -23.77
N MET A 21 -17.26 6.54 -22.95
CA MET A 21 -15.98 5.88 -23.11
C MET A 21 -16.08 4.36 -22.85
N VAL A 22 -16.76 3.94 -21.78
CA VAL A 22 -16.99 2.52 -21.46
C VAL A 22 -17.66 1.81 -22.63
N ASN A 23 -18.70 2.41 -23.23
CA ASN A 23 -19.40 1.85 -24.36
C ASN A 23 -18.55 1.82 -25.65
N ALA A 24 -17.83 2.91 -25.93
CA ALA A 24 -17.00 3.03 -27.12
C ALA A 24 -15.83 2.03 -27.13
N LEU A 25 -15.19 1.83 -25.95
CA LEU A 25 -14.07 0.90 -25.78
C LEU A 25 -14.51 -0.51 -25.37
N LYS A 26 -15.84 -0.73 -25.21
CA LYS A 26 -16.41 -2.01 -24.74
C LYS A 26 -15.76 -2.52 -23.45
N LEU A 27 -15.55 -1.60 -22.50
CA LEU A 27 -15.00 -1.96 -21.22
C LEU A 27 -16.10 -2.57 -20.32
N ASP A 28 -15.74 -3.59 -19.55
CA ASP A 28 -16.57 -4.18 -18.50
C ASP A 28 -16.32 -3.56 -17.11
N ARG A 29 -15.52 -2.47 -17.09
CA ARG A 29 -15.00 -1.83 -15.90
C ARG A 29 -14.87 -0.30 -16.05
N PHE A 30 -14.58 0.35 -14.95
CA PHE A 30 -14.23 1.78 -14.92
C PHE A 30 -12.90 2.03 -15.68
N PRO A 31 -12.84 3.05 -16.55
CA PRO A 31 -11.62 3.35 -17.31
C PRO A 31 -10.50 3.91 -16.41
N THR A 32 -9.26 3.58 -16.74
CA THR A 32 -8.09 4.15 -16.06
C THR A 32 -7.87 5.60 -16.48
N LYS A 33 -7.05 6.30 -15.70
CA LYS A 33 -6.65 7.69 -16.00
C LYS A 33 -5.97 7.79 -17.36
N GLU A 34 -5.10 6.86 -17.65
CA GLU A 34 -4.35 6.77 -18.91
C GLU A 34 -5.30 6.57 -20.10
N GLU A 35 -6.24 5.64 -19.96
CA GLU A 35 -7.27 5.39 -20.98
C GLU A 35 -8.16 6.61 -21.21
N MET A 36 -8.52 7.36 -20.15
CA MET A 36 -9.27 8.62 -20.29
C MET A 36 -8.48 9.67 -21.07
N ILE A 37 -7.17 9.81 -20.78
CA ILE A 37 -6.30 10.76 -21.44
C ILE A 37 -6.12 10.39 -22.91
N GLU A 38 -5.91 9.12 -23.21
CA GLU A 38 -5.73 8.61 -24.56
C GLU A 38 -7.01 8.79 -25.40
N PHE A 39 -8.16 8.40 -24.86
CA PHE A 39 -9.46 8.46 -25.56
C PHE A 39 -9.86 9.89 -25.91
N TYR A 40 -9.69 10.84 -24.98
CA TYR A 40 -10.07 12.24 -25.20
C TYR A 40 -8.92 13.12 -25.71
N GLY A 41 -7.69 12.63 -25.78
CA GLY A 41 -6.51 13.38 -26.17
C GLY A 41 -6.12 14.51 -25.18
N ASN A 42 -6.71 14.53 -23.97
CA ASN A 42 -6.44 15.52 -22.95
C ASN A 42 -6.76 15.00 -21.54
N ARG A 43 -6.32 15.75 -20.51
CA ARG A 43 -6.48 15.38 -19.09
C ARG A 43 -7.77 15.85 -18.44
N SER A 44 -8.69 16.49 -19.17
CA SER A 44 -9.84 17.20 -18.60
C SER A 44 -10.75 16.28 -17.78
N LEU A 45 -11.22 15.15 -18.35
CA LEU A 45 -12.05 14.17 -17.67
C LEU A 45 -11.31 13.54 -16.47
N ALA A 46 -10.08 13.07 -16.68
CA ALA A 46 -9.29 12.44 -15.62
C ALA A 46 -9.04 13.39 -14.42
N SER A 47 -8.77 14.66 -14.70
CA SER A 47 -8.61 15.68 -13.66
C SER A 47 -9.92 15.96 -12.94
N LYS A 48 -11.04 16.08 -13.66
CA LYS A 48 -12.35 16.31 -13.05
C LYS A 48 -12.75 15.14 -12.14
N VAL A 49 -12.62 13.90 -12.62
CA VAL A 49 -12.84 12.69 -11.80
C VAL A 49 -12.03 12.75 -10.51
N SER A 50 -10.72 13.05 -10.61
CA SER A 50 -9.83 13.11 -9.46
C SER A 50 -10.24 14.16 -8.41
N HIS A 51 -10.77 15.32 -8.84
CA HIS A 51 -11.15 16.43 -7.96
C HIS A 51 -12.59 16.35 -7.44
N SER A 52 -13.46 15.52 -8.02
CA SER A 52 -14.89 15.45 -7.68
C SER A 52 -15.34 14.11 -7.10
N GLY A 53 -14.46 13.39 -6.41
CA GLY A 53 -14.80 12.16 -5.70
C GLY A 53 -13.90 10.96 -6.01
N GLY A 54 -13.13 11.04 -7.11
CA GLY A 54 -12.20 9.99 -7.50
C GLY A 54 -12.84 8.78 -8.19
N SER A 55 -11.99 7.88 -8.68
CA SER A 55 -12.44 6.72 -9.46
C SER A 55 -13.34 5.79 -8.66
N LYS A 56 -13.11 5.59 -7.37
CA LYS A 56 -13.97 4.75 -6.50
C LYS A 56 -15.40 5.26 -6.41
N TYR A 57 -15.56 6.57 -6.25
CA TYR A 57 -16.88 7.21 -6.18
C TYR A 57 -17.66 6.99 -7.48
N TYR A 58 -17.05 7.35 -8.64
CA TYR A 58 -17.73 7.22 -9.93
C TYR A 58 -17.95 5.76 -10.35
N ALA A 59 -17.03 4.86 -10.05
CA ALA A 59 -17.22 3.42 -10.28
C ALA A 59 -18.43 2.89 -9.49
N SER A 60 -18.57 3.30 -8.23
CA SER A 60 -19.68 2.89 -7.37
C SER A 60 -21.03 3.38 -7.91
N ILE A 61 -21.17 4.67 -8.24
CA ILE A 61 -22.46 5.23 -8.72
C ILE A 61 -22.83 4.73 -10.10
N LEU A 62 -21.86 4.38 -10.95
CA LEU A 62 -22.08 3.83 -12.29
C LEU A 62 -22.19 2.30 -12.29
N ASN A 63 -22.07 1.66 -11.13
CA ASN A 63 -22.04 0.20 -10.97
C ASN A 63 -21.02 -0.49 -11.89
N LEU A 64 -19.83 0.13 -12.01
CA LEU A 64 -18.69 -0.39 -12.76
C LEU A 64 -17.65 -0.96 -11.79
N LYS A 65 -17.08 -2.11 -12.15
CA LYS A 65 -15.90 -2.59 -11.44
C LYS A 65 -14.72 -1.64 -11.69
N LEU A 66 -13.86 -1.44 -10.71
CA LEU A 66 -12.56 -0.84 -11.00
C LEU A 66 -11.73 -1.85 -11.82
N LYS A 67 -10.79 -1.36 -12.63
CA LYS A 67 -9.76 -2.25 -13.19
C LYS A 67 -9.12 -2.94 -12.00
N ASP A 68 -8.92 -4.28 -12.08
CA ASP A 68 -8.20 -5.05 -11.07
C ASP A 68 -6.90 -4.30 -10.76
N CYS A 69 -6.98 -3.47 -9.75
CA CYS A 69 -5.94 -2.55 -9.35
C CYS A 69 -5.29 -3.10 -8.10
N GLU A 70 -4.08 -2.66 -7.88
CA GLU A 70 -3.24 -2.85 -6.70
C GLU A 70 -3.98 -2.94 -5.35
N SER A 71 -5.23 -2.43 -5.23
CA SER A 71 -6.03 -2.52 -4.00
C SER A 71 -6.64 -3.90 -3.73
N GLU A 72 -7.04 -4.68 -4.76
CA GLU A 72 -7.47 -6.08 -4.55
C GLU A 72 -6.26 -6.97 -4.26
N PHE A 73 -5.14 -6.71 -4.94
CA PHE A 73 -3.87 -7.35 -4.63
C PHE A 73 -3.35 -6.96 -3.23
N GLY A 74 -3.55 -5.71 -2.80
CA GLY A 74 -3.20 -5.25 -1.46
C GLY A 74 -3.90 -6.10 -0.40
N GLY A 75 -5.22 -6.19 -0.43
CA GLY A 75 -6.01 -6.98 0.50
C GLY A 75 -5.61 -8.46 0.54
N PHE A 76 -5.34 -9.07 -0.64
CA PHE A 76 -4.86 -10.45 -0.70
C PHE A 76 -3.53 -10.64 0.06
N TYR A 77 -2.55 -9.75 -0.13
CA TYR A 77 -1.26 -9.87 0.56
C TYR A 77 -1.33 -9.51 2.03
N GLU A 78 -2.28 -8.69 2.45
CA GLU A 78 -2.56 -8.44 3.86
C GLU A 78 -3.09 -9.70 4.55
N ASP A 79 -4.11 -10.36 3.98
CA ASP A 79 -4.65 -11.63 4.48
C ASP A 79 -3.57 -12.73 4.49
N TYR A 80 -2.82 -12.84 3.39
CA TYR A 80 -1.70 -13.77 3.28
C TYR A 80 -0.63 -13.51 4.34
N THR A 81 -0.34 -12.26 4.66
CA THR A 81 0.59 -11.88 5.74
C THR A 81 0.08 -12.32 7.11
N ILE A 82 -1.20 -12.15 7.40
CA ILE A 82 -1.84 -12.58 8.65
C ILE A 82 -1.67 -14.08 8.86
N ASP A 83 -1.92 -14.86 7.81
CA ASP A 83 -1.78 -16.32 7.88
C ASP A 83 -0.32 -16.75 8.09
N ASN A 84 0.62 -16.14 7.37
CA ASN A 84 2.06 -16.42 7.54
C ASN A 84 2.59 -16.01 8.92
N ILE A 85 2.17 -14.86 9.47
CA ILE A 85 2.52 -14.49 10.85
C ILE A 85 2.05 -15.57 11.82
N ARG A 86 0.81 -16.04 11.67
CA ARG A 86 0.28 -17.11 12.52
C ARG A 86 1.06 -18.39 12.37
N GLU A 87 1.36 -18.82 11.14
CA GLU A 87 2.08 -20.05 10.85
C GLU A 87 3.50 -20.04 11.42
N HIS A 88 4.26 -18.97 11.16
CA HIS A 88 5.68 -18.91 11.57
C HIS A 88 5.90 -18.52 13.04
N THR A 89 4.93 -17.83 13.66
CA THR A 89 5.14 -17.23 14.98
C THR A 89 4.13 -17.66 16.04
N GLY A 90 2.96 -18.10 15.63
CA GLY A 90 1.82 -18.38 16.53
C GLY A 90 1.12 -17.13 17.04
N LEU A 91 1.53 -15.91 16.61
CA LEU A 91 0.91 -14.65 17.03
C LEU A 91 -0.41 -14.41 16.29
N SER A 92 -1.36 -13.79 16.98
CA SER A 92 -2.62 -13.37 16.39
C SER A 92 -2.46 -12.01 15.69
N SER A 93 -3.13 -11.84 14.54
CA SER A 93 -3.11 -10.60 13.78
C SER A 93 -4.52 -10.24 13.31
N VAL A 94 -4.77 -8.95 13.16
CA VAL A 94 -6.03 -8.43 12.62
C VAL A 94 -5.72 -7.40 11.53
N GLN A 95 -6.49 -7.45 10.45
CA GLN A 95 -6.45 -6.43 9.40
C GLN A 95 -7.05 -5.13 9.93
N MET A 96 -6.47 -4.00 9.54
CA MET A 96 -6.91 -2.69 9.98
C MET A 96 -7.72 -1.99 8.88
N ASP A 97 -8.62 -1.10 9.30
CA ASP A 97 -9.40 -0.26 8.40
C ASP A 97 -8.48 0.81 7.74
N VAL A 98 -8.81 1.24 6.53
CA VAL A 98 -8.08 2.25 5.73
C VAL A 98 -7.81 3.59 6.44
N LYS A 99 -8.50 3.87 7.55
CA LYS A 99 -8.24 5.05 8.39
C LYS A 99 -6.98 4.94 9.24
N TYR A 100 -6.44 3.73 9.42
CA TYR A 100 -5.19 3.51 10.15
C TYR A 100 -3.99 3.69 9.22
N PRO A 101 -2.86 4.17 9.72
CA PRO A 101 -1.66 4.39 8.91
C PRO A 101 -0.77 3.14 8.82
N TYR A 102 -1.33 1.96 8.95
CA TYR A 102 -0.72 0.64 8.82
C TYR A 102 -1.81 -0.39 8.53
N ASP A 103 -1.45 -1.51 7.91
CA ASP A 103 -2.40 -2.47 7.35
C ASP A 103 -2.82 -3.55 8.34
N ILE A 104 -1.91 -3.99 9.23
CA ILE A 104 -2.13 -5.10 10.16
C ILE A 104 -1.66 -4.71 11.57
N LEU A 105 -2.41 -5.16 12.58
CA LEU A 105 -2.00 -5.11 13.99
C LEU A 105 -1.80 -6.53 14.52
N THR A 106 -0.55 -6.85 14.88
CA THR A 106 -0.16 -8.17 15.42
C THR A 106 0.07 -8.10 16.94
N ASP A 107 -0.40 -9.12 17.66
CA ASP A 107 -0.27 -9.25 19.13
C ASP A 107 -0.74 -7.98 19.89
N GLY A 108 -1.68 -7.24 19.30
CA GLY A 108 -2.27 -6.01 19.84
C GLY A 108 -1.31 -4.81 19.90
N ASN A 109 -0.08 -4.92 19.42
CA ASN A 109 0.94 -3.88 19.56
C ASN A 109 1.80 -3.64 18.32
N ILE A 110 2.11 -4.68 17.55
CA ILE A 110 3.05 -4.60 16.41
C ILE A 110 2.28 -4.12 15.19
N LYS A 111 2.63 -2.96 14.69
CA LYS A 111 2.06 -2.34 13.50
C LYS A 111 2.82 -2.80 12.27
N VAL A 112 2.13 -3.32 11.30
CA VAL A 112 2.70 -3.88 10.07
C VAL A 112 2.15 -3.15 8.86
N ASP A 113 3.02 -2.83 7.92
CA ASP A 113 2.68 -2.26 6.62
C ASP A 113 3.11 -3.26 5.53
N VAL A 114 2.20 -3.63 4.65
CA VAL A 114 2.40 -4.64 3.62
C VAL A 114 2.52 -3.96 2.26
N LYS A 115 3.55 -4.29 1.52
CA LYS A 115 3.80 -3.74 0.19
C LYS A 115 4.13 -4.84 -0.81
N SER A 116 3.53 -4.81 -1.98
CA SER A 116 3.87 -5.70 -3.08
C SER A 116 4.41 -4.93 -4.28
N SER A 117 5.29 -5.55 -5.04
CA SER A 117 5.86 -4.97 -6.26
C SER A 117 6.18 -6.06 -7.28
N LYS A 118 5.83 -5.81 -8.54
CA LYS A 118 6.21 -6.65 -9.67
C LYS A 118 7.67 -6.40 -10.07
N LYS A 119 8.26 -7.38 -10.77
CA LYS A 119 9.57 -7.22 -11.40
C LYS A 119 9.59 -6.03 -12.36
N LEU A 120 10.63 -5.23 -12.29
CA LEU A 120 10.90 -4.13 -13.19
C LEU A 120 12.25 -4.34 -13.87
N TYR A 121 12.36 -3.96 -15.13
CA TYR A 121 13.59 -4.02 -15.92
C TYR A 121 13.93 -2.62 -16.41
N LYS A 122 15.13 -2.12 -16.11
CA LYS A 122 15.59 -0.82 -16.63
C LYS A 122 16.03 -0.87 -18.09
N GLN A 123 16.57 -2.01 -18.50
CA GLN A 123 17.04 -2.27 -19.87
C GLN A 123 16.89 -3.77 -20.13
N ALA A 124 16.82 -4.18 -21.39
CA ALA A 124 16.59 -5.56 -21.79
C ALA A 124 17.56 -6.60 -21.23
N GLN A 125 18.74 -6.18 -20.76
CA GLN A 125 19.77 -7.06 -20.17
C GLN A 125 20.07 -6.76 -18.70
N ALA A 126 19.33 -5.83 -18.06
CA ALA A 126 19.54 -5.49 -16.66
C ALA A 126 18.91 -6.56 -15.74
N MET A 127 19.57 -6.81 -14.61
CA MET A 127 18.96 -7.64 -13.57
C MET A 127 17.63 -7.04 -13.10
N PRO A 128 16.58 -7.85 -12.92
CA PRO A 128 15.31 -7.38 -12.45
C PRO A 128 15.43 -6.76 -11.05
N TYR A 129 14.60 -5.77 -10.79
CA TYR A 129 14.51 -5.13 -9.48
C TYR A 129 13.04 -4.85 -9.11
N PHE A 130 12.81 -4.62 -7.84
CA PHE A 130 11.52 -4.26 -7.28
C PHE A 130 11.62 -2.87 -6.67
N THR A 131 10.54 -2.11 -6.73
CA THR A 131 10.49 -0.77 -6.14
C THR A 131 9.24 -0.64 -5.30
N PHE A 132 9.41 -0.22 -4.05
CA PHE A 132 8.32 -0.04 -3.12
C PHE A 132 8.23 1.43 -2.68
N ASN A 133 7.04 2.00 -2.78
CA ASN A 133 6.74 3.32 -2.25
C ASN A 133 6.41 3.21 -0.75
N LEU A 134 7.16 3.91 0.09
CA LEU A 134 6.96 3.96 1.53
C LEU A 134 6.08 5.14 1.96
N GLU A 135 5.71 6.02 1.01
CA GLU A 135 4.85 7.21 1.18
C GLU A 135 5.44 8.25 2.15
N LYS A 136 5.90 7.85 3.31
CA LYS A 136 6.36 8.76 4.38
C LYS A 136 7.81 8.49 4.76
N LYS A 137 8.56 9.57 5.00
CA LYS A 137 9.93 9.49 5.52
C LYS A 137 10.01 8.91 6.94
N ASN A 138 8.95 9.14 7.72
CA ASN A 138 8.84 8.60 9.07
C ASN A 138 7.79 7.49 9.06
N PRO A 139 8.20 6.22 9.09
CA PRO A 139 7.29 5.09 9.12
C PRO A 139 6.32 5.17 10.30
N THR A 140 5.08 4.75 10.05
CA THR A 140 4.02 4.67 11.06
C THR A 140 3.78 3.24 11.55
N CYS A 141 4.54 2.28 11.01
CA CYS A 141 4.55 0.88 11.38
C CYS A 141 5.86 0.50 12.09
N ASP A 142 5.89 -0.67 12.70
CA ASP A 142 7.07 -1.27 13.32
C ASP A 142 7.85 -2.15 12.31
N ILE A 143 7.11 -2.85 11.45
CA ILE A 143 7.65 -3.80 10.48
C ILE A 143 7.01 -3.55 9.12
N PHE A 144 7.83 -3.55 8.08
CA PHE A 144 7.38 -3.68 6.69
C PHE A 144 7.52 -5.13 6.22
N VAL A 145 6.48 -5.63 5.54
CA VAL A 145 6.52 -6.89 4.79
C VAL A 145 6.44 -6.56 3.30
N PHE A 146 7.49 -6.93 2.56
CA PHE A 146 7.59 -6.68 1.13
C PHE A 146 7.47 -7.98 0.35
N TYR A 147 6.50 -8.06 -0.55
CA TYR A 147 6.34 -9.15 -1.50
C TYR A 147 6.89 -8.78 -2.86
N CYS A 148 7.99 -9.42 -3.24
CA CYS A 148 8.59 -9.33 -4.56
C CYS A 148 7.90 -10.34 -5.48
N LEU A 149 7.19 -9.87 -6.51
CA LEU A 149 6.39 -10.73 -7.37
C LEU A 149 7.08 -10.98 -8.70
N ASN A 150 7.04 -12.21 -9.17
CA ASN A 150 7.49 -12.56 -10.52
C ASN A 150 6.48 -12.07 -11.60
N ASP A 151 6.75 -12.37 -12.85
CA ASP A 151 5.92 -11.92 -13.97
C ASP A 151 4.52 -12.57 -13.99
N GLU A 152 4.38 -13.76 -13.38
CA GLU A 152 3.11 -14.48 -13.20
C GLU A 152 2.39 -14.09 -11.89
N LEU A 153 2.88 -13.11 -11.16
CA LEU A 153 2.36 -12.61 -9.88
C LEU A 153 2.52 -13.57 -8.69
N PHE A 154 3.34 -14.60 -8.81
CA PHE A 154 3.73 -15.42 -7.66
C PHE A 154 4.82 -14.72 -6.85
N ILE A 155 4.84 -15.01 -5.55
CA ILE A 155 5.85 -14.48 -4.63
C ILE A 155 7.21 -15.12 -4.95
N ASP A 156 8.17 -14.29 -5.36
CA ASP A 156 9.56 -14.66 -5.61
C ASP A 156 10.40 -14.56 -4.33
N LYS A 157 10.15 -13.48 -3.54
CA LYS A 157 10.80 -13.24 -2.24
C LYS A 157 9.83 -12.55 -1.29
N THR A 158 9.89 -12.92 -0.02
CA THR A 158 9.28 -12.16 1.09
C THR A 158 10.42 -11.52 1.89
N ILE A 159 10.40 -10.19 2.00
CA ILE A 159 11.46 -9.46 2.72
C ILE A 159 10.82 -8.71 3.88
N ILE A 160 11.25 -8.99 5.11
CA ILE A 160 10.68 -8.47 6.35
C ILE A 160 11.69 -7.56 7.02
N VAL A 161 11.37 -6.26 7.10
CA VAL A 161 12.31 -5.23 7.53
C VAL A 161 11.75 -4.42 8.69
N PRO A 162 12.48 -4.29 9.82
CA PRO A 162 12.18 -3.30 10.84
C PRO A 162 12.14 -1.90 10.25
N SER A 163 11.07 -1.17 10.50
CA SER A 163 10.79 0.13 9.86
C SER A 163 11.86 1.19 10.15
N CYS A 164 12.52 1.10 11.30
CA CYS A 164 13.60 2.01 11.70
C CYS A 164 14.78 2.01 10.70
N LEU A 165 15.01 0.90 9.97
CA LEU A 165 16.06 0.79 8.94
C LEU A 165 15.69 1.51 7.62
N LEU A 166 14.43 1.90 7.50
CA LEU A 166 13.88 2.61 6.34
C LEU A 166 13.57 4.08 6.65
N ALA A 167 13.80 4.53 7.87
CA ALA A 167 13.60 5.92 8.26
C ALA A 167 14.35 6.88 7.33
N GLY A 168 13.70 7.99 6.98
CA GLY A 168 14.21 8.99 6.05
C GLY A 168 14.01 8.66 4.57
N LYS A 169 13.49 7.47 4.23
CA LYS A 169 13.24 7.05 2.83
C LYS A 169 11.75 7.14 2.51
N THR A 170 11.44 7.55 1.28
CA THR A 170 10.08 7.49 0.72
C THR A 170 9.93 6.35 -0.29
N GLN A 171 11.05 5.75 -0.69
CA GLN A 171 11.08 4.66 -1.65
C GLN A 171 12.27 3.74 -1.34
N VAL A 172 12.10 2.45 -1.59
CA VAL A 172 13.18 1.47 -1.49
C VAL A 172 13.22 0.61 -2.75
N GLY A 173 14.42 0.42 -3.29
CA GLY A 173 14.71 -0.50 -4.40
C GLY A 173 15.36 -1.78 -3.88
N MET A 174 14.88 -2.92 -4.36
CA MET A 174 15.38 -4.24 -4.03
C MET A 174 15.72 -4.97 -5.34
N GLY A 175 17.00 -5.24 -5.58
CA GLY A 175 17.46 -5.94 -6.79
C GLY A 175 17.77 -7.41 -6.53
N GLY A 176 18.31 -8.09 -7.55
CA GLY A 176 18.62 -9.51 -7.50
C GLY A 176 19.66 -9.89 -6.43
N LEU A 177 20.66 -9.04 -6.19
CA LEU A 177 21.62 -9.15 -5.09
C LEU A 177 21.58 -7.82 -4.34
N SER A 178 20.84 -7.76 -3.27
CA SER A 178 20.68 -6.53 -2.50
C SER A 178 20.99 -6.76 -1.02
N LYS A 179 21.37 -5.68 -0.32
CA LYS A 179 21.54 -5.74 1.13
C LYS A 179 20.26 -6.19 1.87
N TRP A 180 19.13 -6.10 1.20
CA TRP A 180 17.83 -6.50 1.74
C TRP A 180 17.63 -8.03 1.72
N ASP A 181 18.47 -8.79 0.99
CA ASP A 181 18.39 -10.25 0.99
C ASP A 181 18.69 -10.86 2.37
N ALA A 182 19.37 -10.14 3.25
CA ALA A 182 19.55 -10.52 4.66
C ALA A 182 18.25 -10.52 5.47
N TYR A 183 17.17 -9.95 4.92
CA TYR A 183 15.86 -9.83 5.55
C TYR A 183 14.80 -10.75 4.92
N ILE A 184 15.24 -11.68 4.05
CA ILE A 184 14.33 -12.68 3.46
C ILE A 184 13.81 -13.58 4.59
N ASP A 185 12.48 -13.75 4.60
CA ASP A 185 11.72 -14.63 5.51
C ASP A 185 12.05 -14.44 7.01
N ARG A 186 12.39 -13.22 7.41
CA ARG A 186 12.72 -12.90 8.80
C ARG A 186 11.49 -12.74 9.69
N TRP A 187 10.63 -13.76 9.68
CA TRP A 187 9.43 -13.85 10.54
C TRP A 187 9.74 -13.80 12.04
N ASP A 188 10.98 -14.13 12.42
CA ASP A 188 11.49 -14.05 13.80
C ASP A 188 11.38 -12.63 14.38
N TYR A 189 11.42 -11.57 13.56
CA TYR A 189 11.22 -10.20 14.04
C TYR A 189 9.89 -9.99 14.76
N PHE A 190 8.84 -10.67 14.35
CA PHE A 190 7.55 -10.57 15.02
C PHE A 190 7.62 -11.06 16.47
N LYS A 191 8.31 -12.18 16.73
CA LYS A 191 8.54 -12.66 18.09
C LYS A 191 9.41 -11.70 18.89
N MET A 192 10.48 -11.17 18.32
CA MET A 192 11.35 -10.18 18.97
C MET A 192 10.59 -8.92 19.38
N TYR A 193 9.72 -8.39 18.52
CA TYR A 193 8.90 -7.22 18.83
C TYR A 193 7.81 -7.56 19.87
N SER A 194 7.17 -8.72 19.80
CA SER A 194 6.20 -9.19 20.78
C SER A 194 6.85 -9.26 22.17
N ASP A 195 8.02 -9.88 22.28
CA ASP A 195 8.76 -10.01 23.53
C ASP A 195 9.21 -8.64 24.06
N PHE A 196 9.66 -7.75 23.19
CA PHE A 196 10.00 -6.37 23.54
C PHE A 196 8.78 -5.64 24.15
N TYR A 197 7.62 -5.67 23.50
CA TYR A 197 6.42 -5.02 24.00
C TYR A 197 5.91 -5.63 25.31
N LYS A 198 6.01 -6.94 25.49
CA LYS A 198 5.68 -7.61 26.76
C LYS A 198 6.60 -7.14 27.88
N ASN A 199 7.91 -7.07 27.61
CA ASN A 199 8.89 -6.61 28.59
C ASN A 199 8.67 -5.14 28.98
N VAL A 200 8.41 -4.25 28.01
CA VAL A 200 8.12 -2.85 28.28
C VAL A 200 6.86 -2.68 29.14
N LYS A 201 5.81 -3.46 28.88
CA LYS A 201 4.57 -3.42 29.66
C LYS A 201 4.72 -3.98 31.07
N SER A 202 5.59 -4.97 31.26
CA SER A 202 5.86 -5.57 32.57
C SER A 202 6.78 -4.74 33.45
N THR A 203 7.48 -3.76 32.87
CA THR A 203 8.38 -2.88 33.61
C THR A 203 7.54 -1.84 34.36
N GLU A 204 7.50 -1.90 35.73
CA GLU A 204 6.92 -0.85 36.52
C GLU A 204 7.67 0.46 36.27
N ILE A 205 6.98 1.45 35.74
CA ILE A 205 7.53 2.79 35.58
C ILE A 205 7.58 3.41 36.99
N ILE A 206 8.73 3.35 37.67
CA ILE A 206 8.99 4.08 38.90
C ILE A 206 9.03 5.56 38.52
N ILE A 207 7.89 6.23 38.64
CA ILE A 207 7.83 7.70 38.53
C ILE A 207 8.51 8.30 39.76
N PRO A 208 9.66 8.96 39.61
CA PRO A 208 10.29 9.59 40.75
C PRO A 208 9.32 10.63 41.37
N LYS A 209 8.98 10.49 42.63
CA LYS A 209 8.15 11.48 43.34
C LYS A 209 8.82 12.86 43.19
N ARG A 210 8.09 13.83 42.65
CA ARG A 210 8.56 15.22 42.64
C ARG A 210 8.96 15.61 44.04
N ARG A 211 10.22 16.02 44.26
CA ARG A 211 10.64 16.62 45.51
C ARG A 211 9.73 17.80 45.77
N SER A 212 8.98 17.76 46.88
CA SER A 212 8.30 18.93 47.41
C SER A 212 9.33 20.03 47.59
N LYS A 213 9.05 21.24 47.13
CA LYS A 213 9.90 22.39 47.43
C LYS A 213 9.90 22.54 48.94
N PRO A 214 11.07 22.75 49.59
CA PRO A 214 11.09 23.18 50.97
C PRO A 214 10.37 24.54 51.08
N GLU A 215 9.51 24.68 52.09
CA GLU A 215 8.87 25.94 52.48
C GLU A 215 9.91 27.00 52.89
#